data_ddf0d70d9ae6abca90e0a2fe1a9a732f
#
_entry.id   ddf0d70d9ae6abca90e0a2fe1a9a732f
#
_cell.length_a   1.000
_cell.length_b   1.000
_cell.length_c   1.000
_cell.angle_alpha   90.00
_cell.angle_beta   90.00
_cell.angle_gamma   90.00
#
_symmetry.space_group_name_H-M   'P 1'
#
loop_
_entity.id
_entity.type
_entity.pdbx_description
1 polymer ?
#
loop_
_entity_poly.entity_id
_entity_poly.type
_entity_poly.pdbx_seq_one_letter_code
_entity_poly.pdbx_strand_id
1 'polypeptide(L)'
;MSTTPLNVNKDEIAKFEQVASQWWDLTGDFKPLHQINPLRVQFICQHLAQSELGSSTNSGLFNKQAIDVGCGGGILSESLAKLGADVTGIDMGTEPLNVAKLHALESGLTINYQKITAEEKAQESSEAFDVVTCMEMLEHVPDPASVIQACAKLVKPGGLVFFSTLNKSIKAYLLAIVAAEKLLKLVPNGTHDHDKFIRPSQLISWAESFELKCIDASGIHYNPITENHTLNDSLDVNYILCCRKL
;
A
#
# COMPACT_ATOMS: atom_id res chain seq x y z
N MET A 1 -21.75 -12.74 -22.17
CA MET A 1 -21.07 -12.47 -20.90
C MET A 1 -20.57 -11.03 -20.99
N SER A 2 -21.13 -10.11 -20.21
CA SER A 2 -20.66 -8.72 -20.18
C SER A 2 -19.34 -8.71 -19.41
N THR A 3 -18.22 -8.53 -20.09
CA THR A 3 -16.93 -8.32 -19.41
C THR A 3 -16.94 -6.91 -18.87
N THR A 4 -17.18 -6.75 -17.58
CA THR A 4 -16.92 -5.48 -16.90
C THR A 4 -15.47 -5.07 -17.20
N PRO A 5 -15.21 -3.84 -17.65
CA PRO A 5 -13.83 -3.42 -17.89
C PRO A 5 -13.03 -3.53 -16.59
N LEU A 6 -11.77 -4.01 -16.70
CA LEU A 6 -10.87 -4.09 -15.54
C LEU A 6 -10.64 -2.70 -14.95
N ASN A 7 -10.61 -2.59 -13.64
CA ASN A 7 -10.33 -1.35 -12.90
C ASN A 7 -8.83 -1.04 -12.92
N VAL A 8 -8.29 -0.79 -14.12
CA VAL A 8 -6.87 -0.54 -14.34
C VAL A 8 -6.65 0.68 -15.25
N ASN A 9 -5.66 1.49 -14.92
CA ASN A 9 -5.17 2.55 -15.80
C ASN A 9 -3.88 2.07 -16.50
N LYS A 10 -3.97 1.79 -17.80
CA LYS A 10 -2.86 1.26 -18.57
C LYS A 10 -1.68 2.23 -18.66
N ASP A 11 -1.93 3.53 -18.66
CA ASP A 11 -0.88 4.54 -18.73
C ASP A 11 -0.10 4.61 -17.39
N GLU A 12 -0.79 4.46 -16.26
CA GLU A 12 -0.14 4.35 -14.96
C GLU A 12 0.72 3.09 -14.87
N ILE A 13 0.18 1.92 -15.28
CA ILE A 13 0.96 0.68 -15.31
C ILE A 13 2.21 0.86 -16.18
N ALA A 14 2.10 1.44 -17.37
CA ALA A 14 3.23 1.65 -18.27
C ALA A 14 4.31 2.56 -17.67
N LYS A 15 3.95 3.57 -16.88
CA LYS A 15 4.92 4.41 -16.15
C LYS A 15 5.76 3.59 -15.18
N PHE A 16 5.12 2.75 -14.36
CA PHE A 16 5.82 1.90 -13.39
C PHE A 16 6.65 0.81 -14.05
N GLU A 17 6.19 0.24 -15.18
CA GLU A 17 6.97 -0.73 -15.95
C GLU A 17 8.29 -0.14 -16.48
N GLN A 18 8.28 1.12 -16.95
CA GLN A 18 9.47 1.78 -17.47
C GLN A 18 10.59 1.97 -16.44
N VAL A 19 10.24 2.13 -15.17
CA VAL A 19 11.18 2.39 -14.07
C VAL A 19 11.39 1.20 -13.15
N ALA A 20 10.79 0.06 -13.45
CA ALA A 20 10.75 -1.11 -12.57
C ALA A 20 12.15 -1.61 -12.16
N SER A 21 13.14 -1.55 -13.06
CA SER A 21 14.53 -1.97 -12.77
C SER A 21 15.20 -1.17 -11.63
N GLN A 22 14.68 0.01 -11.30
CA GLN A 22 15.20 0.88 -10.24
C GLN A 22 14.51 0.68 -8.90
N TRP A 23 13.55 -0.26 -8.80
CA TRP A 23 12.67 -0.39 -7.61
C TRP A 23 13.44 -0.57 -6.30
N TRP A 24 14.58 -1.26 -6.35
CA TRP A 24 15.42 -1.52 -5.20
C TRP A 24 16.67 -0.61 -5.13
N ASP A 25 16.77 0.39 -6.01
CA ASP A 25 17.80 1.43 -5.88
C ASP A 25 17.43 2.40 -4.75
N LEU A 26 18.19 2.33 -3.64
CA LEU A 26 17.98 3.18 -2.46
C LEU A 26 18.29 4.67 -2.71
N THR A 27 18.86 4.99 -3.87
CA THR A 27 19.22 6.37 -4.26
C THR A 27 18.38 6.88 -5.42
N GLY A 28 17.62 5.99 -6.08
CA GLY A 28 16.78 6.27 -7.23
C GLY A 28 15.38 6.81 -6.89
N ASP A 29 14.50 6.78 -7.88
CA ASP A 29 13.14 7.33 -7.80
C ASP A 29 12.27 6.70 -6.71
N PHE A 30 12.56 5.46 -6.30
CA PHE A 30 11.84 4.74 -5.25
C PHE A 30 12.44 4.92 -3.84
N LYS A 31 13.49 5.74 -3.68
CA LYS A 31 14.06 6.09 -2.37
C LYS A 31 13.00 6.48 -1.33
N PRO A 32 11.98 7.32 -1.65
CA PRO A 32 10.95 7.68 -0.68
C PRO A 32 10.17 6.48 -0.16
N LEU A 33 9.86 5.48 -1.00
CA LEU A 33 9.17 4.26 -0.57
C LEU A 33 10.00 3.45 0.42
N HIS A 34 11.31 3.32 0.19
CA HIS A 34 12.23 2.67 1.11
C HIS A 34 12.31 3.40 2.46
N GLN A 35 12.30 4.73 2.45
CA GLN A 35 12.37 5.55 3.66
C GLN A 35 11.09 5.46 4.51
N ILE A 36 9.91 5.39 3.89
CA ILE A 36 8.64 5.30 4.64
C ILE A 36 8.26 3.86 5.01
N ASN A 37 8.81 2.86 4.35
CA ASN A 37 8.45 1.45 4.58
C ASN A 37 8.63 0.99 6.05
N PRO A 38 9.71 1.36 6.77
CA PRO A 38 9.84 1.02 8.20
C PRO A 38 8.68 1.56 9.06
N LEU A 39 8.15 2.75 8.74
CA LEU A 39 7.02 3.33 9.46
C LEU A 39 5.71 2.60 9.16
N ARG A 40 5.50 2.17 7.90
CA ARG A 40 4.36 1.32 7.52
C ARG A 40 4.38 0.02 8.30
N VAL A 41 5.53 -0.65 8.33
CA VAL A 41 5.73 -1.90 9.08
C VAL A 41 5.51 -1.67 10.57
N GLN A 42 6.05 -0.60 11.15
CA GLN A 42 5.83 -0.23 12.56
C GLN A 42 4.33 -0.07 12.85
N PHE A 43 3.60 0.69 12.04
CA PHE A 43 2.17 0.92 12.21
C PHE A 43 1.37 -0.39 12.13
N ILE A 44 1.67 -1.25 11.15
CA ILE A 44 1.05 -2.57 10.99
C ILE A 44 1.29 -3.44 12.22
N CYS A 45 2.54 -3.57 12.66
CA CYS A 45 2.91 -4.41 13.81
C CYS A 45 2.27 -3.92 15.11
N GLN A 46 2.21 -2.60 15.33
CA GLN A 46 1.56 -2.02 16.52
C GLN A 46 0.08 -2.42 16.62
N HIS A 47 -0.66 -2.38 15.51
CA HIS A 47 -2.07 -2.73 15.51
C HIS A 47 -2.31 -4.24 15.61
N LEU A 48 -1.45 -5.04 14.99
CA LEU A 48 -1.53 -6.49 15.10
C LEU A 48 -1.21 -6.99 16.51
N ALA A 49 -0.23 -6.39 17.18
CA ALA A 49 0.10 -6.74 18.57
C ALA A 49 -1.03 -6.42 19.56
N GLN A 50 -1.85 -5.39 19.26
CA GLN A 50 -2.99 -4.96 20.07
C GLN A 50 -4.29 -5.69 19.72
N SER A 51 -4.34 -6.39 18.60
CA SER A 51 -5.53 -7.10 18.13
C SER A 51 -5.56 -8.53 18.66
N GLU A 52 -6.74 -9.17 18.59
CA GLU A 52 -6.88 -10.60 18.86
C GLU A 52 -6.10 -11.49 17.88
N LEU A 53 -5.65 -10.93 16.76
CA LEU A 53 -4.77 -11.58 15.79
C LEU A 53 -3.30 -11.60 16.26
N GLY A 54 -2.96 -10.87 17.32
CA GLY A 54 -1.62 -10.83 17.89
C GLY A 54 -1.16 -12.23 18.31
N SER A 55 0.01 -12.65 17.80
CA SER A 55 0.69 -13.84 18.27
C SER A 55 1.56 -13.48 19.48
N SER A 56 2.08 -14.49 20.17
CA SER A 56 3.07 -14.30 21.24
C SER A 56 4.41 -13.71 20.74
N THR A 57 4.59 -13.53 19.45
CA THR A 57 5.75 -12.88 18.83
C THR A 57 5.53 -11.37 18.74
N ASN A 58 6.58 -10.58 18.91
CA ASN A 58 6.53 -9.12 18.97
C ASN A 58 5.92 -8.43 17.73
N SER A 59 5.90 -9.09 16.55
CA SER A 59 5.37 -8.49 15.31
C SER A 59 3.88 -8.71 15.09
N GLY A 60 3.29 -9.74 15.69
CA GLY A 60 1.92 -10.16 15.39
C GLY A 60 1.72 -10.77 13.99
N LEU A 61 2.78 -10.87 13.15
CA LEU A 61 2.71 -11.35 11.76
C LEU A 61 3.06 -12.84 11.60
N PHE A 62 3.68 -13.46 12.58
CA PHE A 62 4.12 -14.85 12.48
C PHE A 62 2.96 -15.81 12.20
N ASN A 63 3.07 -16.60 11.12
CA ASN A 63 2.05 -17.53 10.62
C ASN A 63 0.72 -16.86 10.20
N LYS A 64 0.69 -15.56 9.93
CA LYS A 64 -0.48 -14.87 9.38
C LYS A 64 -0.47 -14.93 7.86
N GLN A 65 -1.65 -15.11 7.28
CA GLN A 65 -1.88 -14.92 5.85
C GLN A 65 -1.98 -13.43 5.56
N ALA A 66 -1.06 -12.90 4.78
CA ALA A 66 -1.04 -11.49 4.41
C ALA A 66 -1.14 -11.32 2.88
N ILE A 67 -1.88 -10.32 2.44
CA ILE A 67 -1.88 -9.92 1.03
C ILE A 67 -1.51 -8.45 0.88
N ASP A 68 -0.59 -8.17 -0.04
CA ASP A 68 -0.15 -6.83 -0.40
C ASP A 68 -0.70 -6.48 -1.78
N VAL A 69 -1.69 -5.57 -1.80
CA VAL A 69 -2.44 -5.16 -3.00
C VAL A 69 -1.77 -3.94 -3.63
N GLY A 70 -1.36 -4.05 -4.90
CA GLY A 70 -0.50 -3.08 -5.55
C GLY A 70 0.93 -3.16 -5.01
N CYS A 71 1.47 -4.40 -4.91
CA CYS A 71 2.76 -4.65 -4.24
C CYS A 71 3.97 -4.08 -4.99
N GLY A 72 3.83 -3.70 -6.28
CA GLY A 72 4.90 -3.21 -7.12
C GLY A 72 6.12 -4.13 -7.11
N GLY A 73 7.31 -3.59 -6.85
CA GLY A 73 8.56 -4.36 -6.74
C GLY A 73 8.79 -5.07 -5.40
N GLY A 74 7.76 -5.15 -4.51
CA GLY A 74 7.76 -6.05 -3.36
C GLY A 74 8.37 -5.52 -2.06
N ILE A 75 8.64 -4.23 -1.93
CA ILE A 75 9.32 -3.65 -0.74
C ILE A 75 8.57 -3.98 0.56
N LEU A 76 7.25 -3.76 0.60
CA LEU A 76 6.43 -4.05 1.79
C LEU A 76 6.22 -5.56 1.92
N SER A 77 5.90 -6.25 0.83
CA SER A 77 5.71 -7.70 0.82
C SER A 77 6.89 -8.45 1.46
N GLU A 78 8.13 -8.10 1.11
CA GLU A 78 9.32 -8.70 1.73
C GLU A 78 9.46 -8.38 3.22
N SER A 79 9.09 -7.16 3.62
CA SER A 79 9.14 -6.78 5.03
C SER A 79 8.16 -7.59 5.88
N LEU A 80 6.95 -7.85 5.35
CA LEU A 80 5.95 -8.69 6.00
C LEU A 80 6.41 -10.16 6.07
N ALA A 81 7.01 -10.68 4.99
CA ALA A 81 7.55 -12.04 4.95
C ALA A 81 8.73 -12.23 5.92
N LYS A 82 9.65 -11.26 6.03
CA LYS A 82 10.75 -11.24 7.01
C LYS A 82 10.26 -11.30 8.46
N LEU A 83 9.05 -10.83 8.72
CA LEU A 83 8.39 -10.89 10.03
C LEU A 83 7.56 -12.16 10.24
N GLY A 84 7.62 -13.11 9.30
CA GLY A 84 7.04 -14.44 9.42
C GLY A 84 5.63 -14.59 8.87
N ALA A 85 5.11 -13.62 8.11
CA ALA A 85 3.84 -13.78 7.39
C ALA A 85 4.02 -14.70 6.17
N ASP A 86 2.97 -15.43 5.82
CA ASP A 86 2.80 -16.07 4.51
C ASP A 86 2.18 -15.03 3.58
N VAL A 87 2.98 -14.51 2.63
CA VAL A 87 2.64 -13.32 1.86
C VAL A 87 2.26 -13.66 0.43
N THR A 88 1.12 -13.12 0.00
CA THR A 88 0.73 -12.98 -1.41
C THR A 88 0.88 -11.51 -1.81
N GLY A 89 1.65 -11.22 -2.86
CA GLY A 89 1.74 -9.90 -3.49
C GLY A 89 0.99 -9.88 -4.80
N ILE A 90 0.12 -8.91 -5.02
CA ILE A 90 -0.59 -8.76 -6.30
C ILE A 90 -0.35 -7.39 -6.92
N ASP A 91 -0.15 -7.37 -8.23
CA ASP A 91 0.04 -6.15 -9.02
C ASP A 91 -0.37 -6.41 -10.49
N MET A 92 -0.60 -5.35 -11.26
CA MET A 92 -0.89 -5.43 -12.70
C MET A 92 0.34 -5.19 -13.57
N GLY A 93 1.43 -4.64 -13.04
CA GLY A 93 2.70 -4.45 -13.72
C GLY A 93 3.50 -5.75 -13.82
N THR A 94 3.85 -6.14 -15.05
CA THR A 94 4.66 -7.36 -15.27
C THR A 94 6.09 -7.15 -14.80
N GLU A 95 6.71 -6.03 -15.17
CA GLU A 95 8.10 -5.74 -14.82
C GLU A 95 8.31 -5.51 -13.31
N PRO A 96 7.45 -4.74 -12.58
CA PRO A 96 7.52 -4.68 -11.13
C PRO A 96 7.46 -6.05 -10.47
N LEU A 97 6.53 -6.93 -10.90
CA LEU A 97 6.42 -8.29 -10.37
C LEU A 97 7.64 -9.17 -10.67
N ASN A 98 8.27 -9.00 -11.84
CA ASN A 98 9.51 -9.70 -12.17
C ASN A 98 10.65 -9.28 -11.24
N VAL A 99 10.77 -7.98 -10.99
CA VAL A 99 11.74 -7.42 -10.02
C VAL A 99 11.46 -7.94 -8.61
N ALA A 100 10.19 -7.92 -8.16
CA ALA A 100 9.78 -8.44 -6.86
C ALA A 100 10.16 -9.91 -6.68
N LYS A 101 9.87 -10.77 -7.67
CA LYS A 101 10.23 -12.19 -7.64
C LYS A 101 11.72 -12.42 -7.57
N LEU A 102 12.49 -11.67 -8.38
CA LEU A 102 13.94 -11.80 -8.40
C LEU A 102 14.56 -11.39 -7.07
N HIS A 103 14.16 -10.23 -6.52
CA HIS A 103 14.71 -9.74 -5.27
C HIS A 103 14.31 -10.62 -4.07
N ALA A 104 13.07 -11.14 -4.04
CA ALA A 104 12.65 -12.09 -3.01
C ALA A 104 13.51 -13.37 -3.06
N LEU A 105 13.82 -13.88 -4.26
CA LEU A 105 14.71 -15.03 -4.43
C LEU A 105 16.13 -14.74 -3.90
N GLU A 106 16.69 -13.59 -4.22
CA GLU A 106 18.01 -13.14 -3.74
C GLU A 106 18.01 -12.95 -2.21
N SER A 107 16.88 -12.51 -1.64
CA SER A 107 16.69 -12.36 -0.19
C SER A 107 16.38 -13.69 0.53
N GLY A 108 16.26 -14.82 -0.19
CA GLY A 108 15.90 -16.12 0.38
C GLY A 108 14.47 -16.19 0.91
N LEU A 109 13.56 -15.37 0.37
CA LEU A 109 12.16 -15.31 0.79
C LEU A 109 11.25 -16.05 -0.20
N THR A 110 10.21 -16.67 0.32
CA THR A 110 9.14 -17.26 -0.48
C THR A 110 7.90 -16.39 -0.39
N ILE A 111 7.54 -15.72 -1.50
CA ILE A 111 6.38 -14.83 -1.61
C ILE A 111 5.62 -15.20 -2.88
N ASN A 112 4.29 -15.32 -2.76
CA ASN A 112 3.43 -15.66 -3.89
C ASN A 112 3.04 -14.42 -4.69
N TYR A 113 3.84 -14.03 -5.68
CA TYR A 113 3.55 -12.90 -6.55
C TYR A 113 2.66 -13.26 -7.73
N GLN A 114 1.53 -12.57 -7.91
CA GLN A 114 0.53 -12.83 -8.94
C GLN A 114 0.19 -11.56 -9.73
N LYS A 115 0.04 -11.71 -11.05
CA LYS A 115 -0.48 -10.64 -11.92
C LYS A 115 -2.00 -10.76 -12.00
N ILE A 116 -2.69 -10.04 -11.12
CA ILE A 116 -4.15 -10.11 -10.98
C ILE A 116 -4.66 -8.81 -10.32
N THR A 117 -5.86 -8.37 -10.63
CA THR A 117 -6.49 -7.23 -9.94
C THR A 117 -6.98 -7.64 -8.55
N ALA A 118 -7.19 -6.64 -7.68
CA ALA A 118 -7.76 -6.87 -6.35
C ALA A 118 -9.16 -7.50 -6.44
N GLU A 119 -9.96 -7.04 -7.40
CA GLU A 119 -11.33 -7.51 -7.61
C GLU A 119 -11.38 -8.97 -8.06
N GLU A 120 -10.51 -9.36 -9.00
CA GLU A 120 -10.40 -10.77 -9.43
C GLU A 120 -9.90 -11.64 -8.29
N LYS A 121 -8.88 -11.19 -7.56
CA LYS A 121 -8.35 -11.91 -6.39
C LYS A 121 -9.40 -12.10 -5.30
N ALA A 122 -10.25 -11.10 -5.06
CA ALA A 122 -11.36 -11.21 -4.11
C ALA A 122 -12.44 -12.22 -4.53
N GLN A 123 -12.58 -12.50 -5.83
CA GLN A 123 -13.45 -13.57 -6.32
C GLN A 123 -12.85 -14.97 -6.10
N GLU A 124 -11.51 -15.08 -6.19
CA GLU A 124 -10.80 -16.34 -5.99
C GLU A 124 -10.61 -16.73 -4.52
N SER A 125 -10.45 -15.73 -3.64
CA SER A 125 -9.92 -15.93 -2.28
C SER A 125 -10.62 -15.04 -1.25
N SER A 126 -11.98 -15.08 -1.19
CA SER A 126 -12.75 -14.31 -0.19
C SER A 126 -12.41 -14.77 1.24
N GLU A 127 -12.27 -13.80 2.15
CA GLU A 127 -12.02 -14.03 3.59
C GLU A 127 -10.81 -14.96 3.86
N ALA A 128 -9.77 -14.86 3.03
CA ALA A 128 -8.62 -15.75 3.11
C ALA A 128 -7.46 -15.16 3.95
N PHE A 129 -7.41 -13.84 4.12
CA PHE A 129 -6.25 -13.15 4.68
C PHE A 129 -6.54 -12.56 6.07
N ASP A 130 -5.57 -12.70 6.98
CA ASP A 130 -5.60 -12.07 8.29
C ASP A 130 -5.28 -10.58 8.21
N VAL A 131 -4.41 -10.23 7.24
CA VAL A 131 -3.90 -8.87 7.01
C VAL A 131 -3.97 -8.55 5.52
N VAL A 132 -4.53 -7.39 5.19
CA VAL A 132 -4.54 -6.82 3.84
C VAL A 132 -3.83 -5.48 3.87
N THR A 133 -2.86 -5.26 2.99
CA THR A 133 -2.23 -3.96 2.77
C THR A 133 -2.55 -3.44 1.37
N CYS A 134 -2.81 -2.13 1.24
CA CYS A 134 -2.99 -1.44 -0.03
C CYS A 134 -2.40 -0.03 0.14
N MET A 135 -1.11 0.10 -0.22
CA MET A 135 -0.29 1.27 0.09
C MET A 135 0.10 2.02 -1.18
N GLU A 136 -0.21 3.32 -1.25
CA GLU A 136 0.10 4.20 -2.41
C GLU A 136 -0.37 3.60 -3.76
N MET A 137 -1.57 3.05 -3.80
CA MET A 137 -2.11 2.38 -4.97
C MET A 137 -3.46 2.98 -5.40
N LEU A 138 -4.26 3.44 -4.44
CA LEU A 138 -5.63 3.88 -4.69
C LEU A 138 -5.72 5.10 -5.62
N GLU A 139 -4.73 5.98 -5.63
CA GLU A 139 -4.62 7.15 -6.52
C GLU A 139 -4.29 6.79 -7.97
N HIS A 140 -3.88 5.54 -8.23
CA HIS A 140 -3.47 5.08 -9.57
C HIS A 140 -4.55 4.29 -10.32
N VAL A 141 -5.71 4.06 -9.69
CA VAL A 141 -6.81 3.30 -10.30
C VAL A 141 -8.00 4.21 -10.67
N PRO A 142 -8.79 3.82 -11.68
CA PRO A 142 -10.00 4.57 -12.07
C PRO A 142 -11.07 4.62 -10.98
N ASP A 143 -11.26 3.53 -10.23
CA ASP A 143 -12.27 3.39 -9.16
C ASP A 143 -11.64 2.86 -7.87
N PRO A 144 -11.15 3.76 -6.98
CA PRO A 144 -10.59 3.38 -5.69
C PRO A 144 -11.59 2.64 -4.78
N ALA A 145 -12.89 2.98 -4.86
CA ALA A 145 -13.89 2.35 -4.01
C ALA A 145 -14.07 0.87 -4.33
N SER A 146 -13.94 0.47 -5.62
CA SER A 146 -13.94 -0.93 -6.04
C SER A 146 -12.76 -1.72 -5.42
N VAL A 147 -11.56 -1.13 -5.39
CA VAL A 147 -10.39 -1.76 -4.74
C VAL A 147 -10.60 -1.91 -3.23
N ILE A 148 -11.14 -0.88 -2.56
CA ILE A 148 -11.45 -0.94 -1.12
C ILE A 148 -12.47 -2.05 -0.85
N GLN A 149 -13.52 -2.18 -1.68
CA GLN A 149 -14.48 -3.28 -1.59
C GLN A 149 -13.80 -4.65 -1.76
N ALA A 150 -12.87 -4.78 -2.71
CA ALA A 150 -12.10 -6.00 -2.91
C ALA A 150 -11.23 -6.33 -1.67
N CYS A 151 -10.54 -5.35 -1.09
CA CYS A 151 -9.79 -5.52 0.15
C CYS A 151 -10.70 -5.99 1.31
N ALA A 152 -11.91 -5.43 1.42
CA ALA A 152 -12.90 -5.83 2.41
C ALA A 152 -13.41 -7.27 2.23
N LYS A 153 -13.42 -7.79 1.01
CA LYS A 153 -13.77 -9.18 0.71
C LYS A 153 -12.60 -10.14 0.94
N LEU A 154 -11.37 -9.70 0.73
CA LEU A 154 -10.16 -10.51 0.91
C LEU A 154 -9.88 -10.80 2.38
N VAL A 155 -10.14 -9.83 3.27
CA VAL A 155 -9.83 -9.93 4.68
C VAL A 155 -10.88 -10.78 5.42
N LYS A 156 -10.41 -11.60 6.37
CA LYS A 156 -11.26 -12.39 7.28
C LYS A 156 -12.07 -11.48 8.21
N PRO A 157 -13.23 -11.91 8.71
CA PRO A 157 -13.92 -11.23 9.82
C PRO A 157 -12.95 -11.02 11.00
N GLY A 158 -12.92 -9.82 11.56
CA GLY A 158 -11.98 -9.42 12.62
C GLY A 158 -10.56 -9.10 12.15
N GLY A 159 -10.19 -9.42 10.90
CA GLY A 159 -8.90 -9.12 10.29
C GLY A 159 -8.68 -7.63 10.06
N LEU A 160 -7.44 -7.24 9.76
CA LEU A 160 -7.04 -5.84 9.60
C LEU A 160 -6.71 -5.51 8.15
N VAL A 161 -7.16 -4.34 7.72
CA VAL A 161 -6.82 -3.74 6.42
C VAL A 161 -6.11 -2.42 6.66
N PHE A 162 -4.99 -2.24 5.97
CA PHE A 162 -4.19 -1.02 6.03
C PHE A 162 -4.19 -0.35 4.66
N PHE A 163 -4.58 0.93 4.64
CA PHE A 163 -4.54 1.77 3.45
C PHE A 163 -3.59 2.93 3.64
N SER A 164 -2.82 3.32 2.62
CA SER A 164 -2.14 4.61 2.59
C SER A 164 -2.27 5.29 1.23
N THR A 165 -2.33 6.60 1.23
CA THR A 165 -2.37 7.44 0.04
C THR A 165 -2.10 8.91 0.40
N LEU A 166 -2.03 9.77 -0.61
CA LEU A 166 -1.89 11.21 -0.45
C LEU A 166 -3.23 11.90 -0.22
N ASN A 167 -3.26 12.81 0.78
CA ASN A 167 -4.45 13.60 1.08
C ASN A 167 -4.71 14.67 0.02
N LYS A 168 -5.95 14.81 -0.45
CA LYS A 168 -6.40 15.90 -1.32
C LYS A 168 -6.47 17.22 -0.57
N SER A 169 -5.31 17.77 -0.20
CA SER A 169 -5.14 19.02 0.52
C SER A 169 -4.21 19.98 -0.23
N ILE A 170 -4.35 21.29 0.03
CA ILE A 170 -3.45 22.30 -0.52
C ILE A 170 -2.01 22.06 -0.07
N LYS A 171 -1.83 21.60 1.17
CA LYS A 171 -0.50 21.29 1.73
C LYS A 171 0.14 20.09 1.02
N ALA A 172 -0.63 19.02 0.75
CA ALA A 172 -0.15 17.88 -0.02
C ALA A 172 0.20 18.30 -1.46
N TYR A 173 -0.61 19.11 -2.10
CA TYR A 173 -0.31 19.68 -3.41
C TYR A 173 1.01 20.45 -3.44
N LEU A 174 1.22 21.36 -2.48
CA LEU A 174 2.45 22.14 -2.41
C LEU A 174 3.70 21.28 -2.11
N LEU A 175 3.58 20.30 -1.25
CA LEU A 175 4.71 19.45 -0.87
C LEU A 175 4.98 18.34 -1.89
N ALA A 176 3.96 17.61 -2.35
CA ALA A 176 4.16 16.50 -3.29
C ALA A 176 4.47 16.97 -4.71
N ILE A 177 3.73 17.97 -5.23
CA ILE A 177 3.87 18.39 -6.63
C ILE A 177 4.86 19.54 -6.77
N VAL A 178 4.73 20.60 -5.96
CA VAL A 178 5.56 21.80 -6.14
C VAL A 178 6.95 21.61 -5.55
N ALA A 179 7.06 21.11 -4.32
CA ALA A 179 8.34 20.94 -3.66
C ALA A 179 9.07 19.67 -4.16
N ALA A 180 8.41 18.50 -4.12
CA ALA A 180 9.07 17.25 -4.45
C ALA A 180 9.39 17.10 -5.95
N GLU A 181 8.43 17.42 -6.83
CA GLU A 181 8.63 17.23 -8.28
C GLU A 181 9.37 18.40 -8.94
N LYS A 182 8.93 19.65 -8.66
CA LYS A 182 9.43 20.81 -9.41
C LYS A 182 10.64 21.49 -8.80
N LEU A 183 10.71 21.58 -7.46
CA LEU A 183 11.76 22.34 -6.79
C LEU A 183 12.93 21.45 -6.35
N LEU A 184 12.66 20.34 -5.68
CA LEU A 184 13.68 19.45 -5.10
C LEU A 184 14.01 18.26 -5.99
N LYS A 185 13.19 17.98 -7.02
CA LYS A 185 13.35 16.84 -7.94
C LYS A 185 13.56 15.50 -7.22
N LEU A 186 12.87 15.31 -6.09
CA LEU A 186 12.94 14.09 -5.28
C LEU A 186 12.18 12.92 -5.94
N VAL A 187 11.23 13.24 -6.82
CA VAL A 187 10.47 12.28 -7.63
C VAL A 187 10.30 12.85 -9.05
N PRO A 188 10.10 12.02 -10.09
CA PRO A 188 9.87 12.47 -11.45
C PRO A 188 8.67 13.40 -11.61
N ASN A 189 8.74 14.35 -12.54
CA ASN A 189 7.61 15.23 -12.84
C ASN A 189 6.40 14.43 -13.35
N GLY A 190 5.21 14.74 -12.82
CA GLY A 190 3.96 14.08 -13.21
C GLY A 190 3.74 12.73 -12.51
N THR A 191 4.49 12.44 -11.45
CA THR A 191 4.24 11.27 -10.59
C THR A 191 2.91 11.39 -9.86
N HIS A 192 2.50 12.62 -9.49
CA HIS A 192 1.30 12.86 -8.71
C HIS A 192 0.31 13.78 -9.45
N ASP A 193 -0.93 13.31 -9.57
CA ASP A 193 -2.08 14.10 -10.04
C ASP A 193 -2.96 14.42 -8.83
N HIS A 194 -3.01 15.70 -8.43
CA HIS A 194 -3.78 16.15 -7.27
C HIS A 194 -5.29 15.80 -7.35
N ASP A 195 -5.83 15.66 -8.56
CA ASP A 195 -7.25 15.29 -8.71
C ASP A 195 -7.52 13.85 -8.27
N LYS A 196 -6.50 13.00 -8.27
CA LYS A 196 -6.55 11.61 -7.81
C LYS A 196 -6.28 11.44 -6.32
N PHE A 197 -5.86 12.49 -5.61
CA PHE A 197 -5.62 12.43 -4.17
C PHE A 197 -6.94 12.23 -3.42
N ILE A 198 -6.89 11.46 -2.34
CA ILE A 198 -8.07 11.01 -1.60
C ILE A 198 -8.07 11.63 -0.21
N ARG A 199 -9.18 12.26 0.18
CA ARG A 199 -9.32 12.79 1.55
C ARG A 199 -9.49 11.64 2.55
N PRO A 200 -8.91 11.72 3.76
CA PRO A 200 -9.10 10.69 4.80
C PRO A 200 -10.58 10.40 5.06
N SER A 201 -11.43 11.44 5.15
CA SER A 201 -12.87 11.27 5.37
C SER A 201 -13.57 10.51 4.24
N GLN A 202 -13.12 10.67 3.00
CA GLN A 202 -13.67 9.97 1.84
C GLN A 202 -13.27 8.50 1.85
N LEU A 203 -11.99 8.21 2.13
CA LEU A 203 -11.51 6.83 2.23
C LEU A 203 -12.19 6.09 3.38
N ILE A 204 -12.33 6.72 4.55
CA ILE A 204 -13.06 6.17 5.69
C ILE A 204 -14.52 5.87 5.32
N SER A 205 -15.21 6.81 4.66
CA SER A 205 -16.61 6.61 4.23
C SER A 205 -16.76 5.43 3.27
N TRP A 206 -15.83 5.26 2.32
CA TRP A 206 -15.82 4.11 1.43
C TRP A 206 -15.56 2.80 2.21
N ALA A 207 -14.56 2.78 3.09
CA ALA A 207 -14.23 1.61 3.90
C ALA A 207 -15.43 1.17 4.76
N GLU A 208 -16.08 2.10 5.46
CA GLU A 208 -17.25 1.84 6.31
C GLU A 208 -18.45 1.31 5.50
N SER A 209 -18.63 1.76 4.25
CA SER A 209 -19.69 1.23 3.38
C SER A 209 -19.48 -0.24 3.00
N PHE A 210 -18.28 -0.78 3.18
CA PHE A 210 -17.92 -2.18 2.94
C PHE A 210 -17.58 -2.95 4.21
N GLU A 211 -18.16 -2.55 5.37
CA GLU A 211 -17.99 -3.22 6.67
C GLU A 211 -16.54 -3.23 7.18
N LEU A 212 -15.76 -2.21 6.81
CA LEU A 212 -14.43 -1.95 7.36
C LEU A 212 -14.52 -0.78 8.33
N LYS A 213 -14.48 -1.04 9.63
CA LYS A 213 -14.46 0.02 10.65
C LYS A 213 -13.05 0.59 10.76
N CYS A 214 -12.87 1.87 10.47
CA CYS A 214 -11.61 2.57 10.75
C CYS A 214 -11.38 2.65 12.26
N ILE A 215 -10.24 2.15 12.73
CA ILE A 215 -9.88 2.07 14.15
C ILE A 215 -8.73 2.98 14.52
N ASP A 216 -7.89 3.36 13.53
CA ASP A 216 -6.80 4.32 13.74
C ASP A 216 -6.36 4.97 12.43
N ALA A 217 -5.74 6.14 12.53
CA ALA A 217 -5.17 6.90 11.43
C ALA A 217 -3.91 7.65 11.88
N SER A 218 -2.86 7.63 11.06
CA SER A 218 -1.63 8.38 11.32
C SER A 218 -1.12 9.04 10.04
N GLY A 219 -0.54 10.22 10.18
CA GLY A 219 0.17 10.88 9.08
C GLY A 219 1.61 10.40 8.99
N ILE A 220 2.15 10.39 7.78
CA ILE A 220 3.56 10.18 7.52
C ILE A 220 4.17 11.55 7.21
N HIS A 221 4.96 12.06 8.13
CA HIS A 221 5.56 13.40 8.05
C HIS A 221 7.04 13.33 7.67
N TYR A 222 7.43 14.11 6.66
CA TYR A 222 8.83 14.28 6.26
C TYR A 222 9.40 15.57 6.84
N ASN A 223 10.55 15.47 7.51
CA ASN A 223 11.31 16.62 7.97
C ASN A 223 12.49 16.89 7.01
N PRO A 224 12.46 17.99 6.22
CA PRO A 224 13.48 18.26 5.20
C PRO A 224 14.85 18.63 5.79
N ILE A 225 14.95 18.97 7.10
CA ILE A 225 16.21 19.33 7.74
C ILE A 225 16.97 18.07 8.18
N THR A 226 16.25 17.08 8.73
CA THR A 226 16.85 15.83 9.21
C THR A 226 16.74 14.69 8.18
N GLU A 227 16.03 14.92 7.07
CA GLU A 227 15.69 13.93 6.04
C GLU A 227 14.96 12.67 6.58
N ASN A 228 14.34 12.79 7.75
CA ASN A 228 13.68 11.70 8.42
C ASN A 228 12.15 11.76 8.24
N HIS A 229 11.55 10.58 8.19
CA HIS A 229 10.09 10.41 8.23
C HIS A 229 9.67 9.99 9.63
N THR A 230 8.48 10.43 10.08
CA THR A 230 7.88 10.07 11.37
C THR A 230 6.38 9.91 11.25
N LEU A 231 5.79 9.04 12.07
CA LEU A 231 4.34 8.97 12.26
C LEU A 231 3.89 10.09 13.19
N ASN A 232 2.76 10.73 12.89
CA ASN A 232 2.15 11.77 13.73
C ASN A 232 0.62 11.83 13.51
N ASP A 233 -0.07 12.70 14.26
CA ASP A 233 -1.53 12.83 14.20
C ASP A 233 -2.03 13.70 13.03
N SER A 234 -1.14 14.36 12.26
CA SER A 234 -1.53 15.22 11.14
C SER A 234 -1.68 14.40 9.85
N LEU A 235 -2.91 14.27 9.37
CA LEU A 235 -3.24 13.60 8.11
C LEU A 235 -3.14 14.53 6.88
N ASP A 236 -2.44 15.66 6.98
CA ASP A 236 -2.48 16.73 5.98
C ASP A 236 -1.87 16.37 4.63
N VAL A 237 -0.89 15.47 4.57
CA VAL A 237 -0.11 15.18 3.35
C VAL A 237 -0.24 13.71 2.94
N ASN A 238 0.54 12.85 3.56
CA ASN A 238 0.46 11.40 3.39
C ASN A 238 -0.09 10.80 4.68
N TYR A 239 -0.95 9.81 4.57
CA TYR A 239 -1.56 9.18 5.72
C TYR A 239 -1.73 7.67 5.55
N ILE A 240 -1.78 6.98 6.67
CA ILE A 240 -2.06 5.56 6.76
C ILE A 240 -3.28 5.35 7.68
N LEU A 241 -4.19 4.47 7.26
CA LEU A 241 -5.37 4.05 8.03
C LEU A 241 -5.26 2.59 8.41
N CYS A 242 -5.74 2.25 9.60
CA CYS A 242 -6.02 0.88 10.01
C CYS A 242 -7.53 0.68 10.12
N CYS A 243 -8.06 -0.29 9.41
CA CYS A 243 -9.46 -0.66 9.43
C CYS A 243 -9.62 -2.12 9.88
N ARG A 244 -10.66 -2.41 10.65
CA ARG A 244 -11.03 -3.77 11.06
C ARG A 244 -12.27 -4.22 10.31
N LYS A 245 -12.26 -5.44 9.78
CA LYS A 245 -13.45 -6.10 9.22
C LYS A 245 -14.43 -6.45 10.35
N LEU A 246 -15.68 -6.04 10.18
CA LEU A 246 -16.78 -6.32 11.11
C LEU A 246 -17.30 -7.74 10.94
#